data_8cfb558ab0f06f6953b353e4b446f701
#
_entry.id   8cfb558ab0f06f6953b353e4b446f701
#
_cell.length_a   1.000
_cell.length_b   1.000
_cell.length_c   1.000
_cell.angle_alpha   90.00
_cell.angle_beta   90.00
_cell.angle_gamma   90.00
#
_symmetry.space_group_name_H-M   'P 1'
#
loop_
_entity.id
_entity.type
_entity.pdbx_description
1 polymer ?
#
loop_
_entity_poly.entity_id
_entity_poly.type
_entity_poly.pdbx_seq_one_letter_code
_entity_poly.pdbx_strand_id
1 'polypeptide(L)'
;MEHLVQVSERTWLDSEAFELTCTRPQRFTFVAGQHVRLSYDGLVREYTIVSGTDESMLRFLIKRVPGSGLSARLAETAIGTSLNLGEPTGYLTFQSSDKISVFIASGVGVAPFVAMARSGVQGFILIQGARNYSGLFYRPLLEGAALTWVGCVSRPTDERQADSIFHGRVTDYVCDHLSPGNYDFYLCGSRPMIHDMTHLLDERYPNARVYSEAYS
;
A
#
# COMPACT_ATOMS: atom_id res chain seq x y z
N MET A 1 5.88 -4.09 -23.20
CA MET A 1 5.34 -2.99 -24.08
C MET A 1 5.19 -1.77 -23.20
N GLU A 2 5.37 -0.55 -23.71
CA GLU A 2 5.08 0.66 -22.94
C GLU A 2 3.81 1.32 -23.46
N HIS A 3 2.99 1.81 -22.54
CA HIS A 3 1.76 2.52 -22.85
C HIS A 3 1.92 4.00 -22.50
N LEU A 4 1.30 4.87 -23.29
CA LEU A 4 1.23 6.29 -22.98
C LEU A 4 -0.06 6.54 -22.17
N VAL A 5 0.07 7.15 -20.97
CA VAL A 5 -1.05 7.54 -20.10
C VAL A 5 -0.98 9.03 -19.80
N GLN A 6 -2.09 9.66 -19.51
CA GLN A 6 -2.15 11.07 -19.15
C GLN A 6 -2.55 11.25 -17.70
N VAL A 7 -1.87 12.14 -16.98
CA VAL A 7 -2.24 12.58 -15.66
C VAL A 7 -3.58 13.29 -15.73
N SER A 8 -4.59 12.80 -15.04
CA SER A 8 -5.93 13.39 -15.00
C SER A 8 -6.23 14.13 -13.68
N GLU A 9 -5.60 13.69 -12.59
CA GLU A 9 -5.81 14.29 -11.27
C GLU A 9 -4.62 14.02 -10.35
N ARG A 10 -4.41 14.90 -9.38
CA ARG A 10 -3.49 14.71 -8.26
C ARG A 10 -4.14 15.22 -6.98
N THR A 11 -4.37 14.32 -6.04
CA THR A 11 -4.99 14.61 -4.76
C THR A 11 -4.00 14.38 -3.63
N TRP A 12 -3.65 15.42 -2.87
CA TRP A 12 -2.81 15.31 -1.69
C TRP A 12 -3.59 14.64 -0.55
N LEU A 13 -2.99 13.61 0.05
CA LEU A 13 -3.56 12.90 1.19
C LEU A 13 -2.99 13.41 2.52
N ASP A 14 -1.72 13.86 2.49
CA ASP A 14 -1.07 14.63 3.55
C ASP A 14 0.00 15.55 2.95
N SER A 15 0.91 16.10 3.78
CA SER A 15 1.98 16.99 3.31
C SER A 15 3.07 16.29 2.48
N GLU A 16 3.15 14.95 2.53
CA GLU A 16 4.22 14.17 1.90
C GLU A 16 3.72 13.15 0.87
N ALA A 17 2.43 12.81 0.87
CA ALA A 17 1.88 11.76 0.01
C ALA A 17 0.66 12.23 -0.78
N PHE A 18 0.55 11.76 -2.01
CA PHE A 18 -0.56 12.08 -2.91
C PHE A 18 -1.01 10.84 -3.70
N GLU A 19 -2.26 10.84 -4.09
CA GLU A 19 -2.80 9.94 -5.11
C GLU A 19 -2.67 10.61 -6.48
N LEU A 20 -2.03 9.93 -7.42
CA LEU A 20 -1.93 10.32 -8.83
C LEU A 20 -2.91 9.47 -9.63
N THR A 21 -3.84 10.10 -10.34
CA THR A 21 -4.79 9.44 -11.22
C THR A 21 -4.36 9.66 -12.68
N CYS A 22 -4.32 8.57 -13.44
CA CYS A 22 -3.96 8.57 -14.86
C CYS A 22 -5.03 7.85 -15.70
N THR A 23 -5.08 8.18 -16.99
CA THR A 23 -5.91 7.43 -17.94
C THR A 23 -5.47 5.97 -18.00
N ARG A 24 -6.44 5.05 -18.16
CA ARG A 24 -6.17 3.62 -18.33
C ARG A 24 -6.13 3.27 -19.81
N PRO A 25 -5.06 2.61 -20.32
CA PRO A 25 -5.01 2.16 -21.69
C PRO A 25 -6.09 1.11 -21.99
N GLN A 26 -6.59 1.08 -23.22
CA GLN A 26 -7.50 0.02 -23.63
C GLN A 26 -6.87 -1.36 -23.43
N ARG A 27 -7.63 -2.31 -22.90
CA ARG A 27 -7.20 -3.69 -22.63
C ARG A 27 -6.05 -3.83 -21.62
N PHE A 28 -5.71 -2.77 -20.90
CA PHE A 28 -4.74 -2.88 -19.83
C PHE A 28 -5.36 -3.62 -18.66
N THR A 29 -4.82 -4.79 -18.33
CA THR A 29 -5.27 -5.65 -17.23
C THR A 29 -4.16 -5.85 -16.22
N PHE A 30 -4.49 -5.98 -14.97
CA PHE A 30 -3.57 -6.25 -13.89
C PHE A 30 -4.27 -7.04 -12.78
N VAL A 31 -3.50 -7.65 -11.90
CA VAL A 31 -3.99 -8.27 -10.67
C VAL A 31 -3.75 -7.29 -9.51
N ALA A 32 -4.74 -7.15 -8.62
CA ALA A 32 -4.64 -6.27 -7.45
C ALA A 32 -3.41 -6.63 -6.60
N GLY A 33 -2.60 -5.61 -6.29
CA GLY A 33 -1.32 -5.75 -5.62
C GLY A 33 -0.11 -5.60 -6.55
N GLN A 34 -0.28 -5.73 -7.86
CA GLN A 34 0.81 -5.51 -8.82
C GLN A 34 1.23 -4.05 -8.91
N HIS A 35 2.48 -3.84 -9.32
CA HIS A 35 3.08 -2.54 -9.61
C HIS A 35 3.44 -2.42 -11.09
N VAL A 36 3.67 -1.19 -11.52
CA VAL A 36 4.13 -0.84 -12.87
C VAL A 36 5.31 0.11 -12.80
N ARG A 37 6.11 0.14 -13.84
CA ARG A 37 7.10 1.21 -14.03
C ARG A 37 6.42 2.42 -14.63
N LEU A 38 6.52 3.57 -13.97
CA LEU A 38 6.22 4.87 -14.53
C LEU A 38 7.52 5.54 -14.94
N SER A 39 7.52 6.15 -16.13
CA SER A 39 8.66 6.90 -16.66
C SER A 39 8.22 8.29 -17.08
N TYR A 40 8.99 9.29 -16.66
CA TYR A 40 8.79 10.68 -17.04
C TYR A 40 10.11 11.45 -16.97
N ASP A 41 10.42 12.26 -17.96
CA ASP A 41 11.61 13.12 -18.02
C ASP A 41 12.92 12.33 -17.78
N GLY A 42 13.04 11.15 -18.38
CA GLY A 42 14.21 10.26 -18.25
C GLY A 42 14.31 9.53 -16.91
N LEU A 43 13.40 9.76 -15.97
CA LEU A 43 13.35 9.10 -14.67
C LEU A 43 12.36 7.94 -14.70
N VAL A 44 12.71 6.84 -14.02
CA VAL A 44 11.89 5.61 -13.94
C VAL A 44 11.77 5.15 -12.49
N ARG A 45 10.56 4.79 -12.05
CA ARG A 45 10.30 4.16 -10.73
C ARG A 45 9.10 3.23 -10.82
N GLU A 46 9.09 2.26 -9.93
CA GLU A 46 7.98 1.33 -9.75
C GLU A 46 6.97 1.91 -8.75
N TYR A 47 5.68 1.81 -9.10
CA TYR A 47 4.57 2.22 -8.25
C TYR A 47 3.48 1.18 -8.28
N THR A 48 3.00 0.80 -7.11
CA THR A 48 1.85 -0.11 -6.99
C THR A 48 0.59 0.58 -7.45
N ILE A 49 -0.21 -0.13 -8.23
CA ILE A 49 -1.53 0.32 -8.66
C ILE A 49 -2.47 0.24 -7.45
N VAL A 50 -3.16 1.33 -7.10
CA VAL A 50 -4.13 1.38 -5.99
C VAL A 50 -5.58 1.39 -6.46
N SER A 51 -5.85 1.56 -7.76
CA SER A 51 -7.19 1.37 -8.32
C SER A 51 -7.63 -0.08 -8.25
N GLY A 52 -8.94 -0.31 -8.22
CA GLY A 52 -9.52 -1.64 -8.43
C GLY A 52 -9.31 -2.12 -9.86
N THR A 53 -9.37 -3.44 -10.06
CA THR A 53 -9.14 -4.06 -11.38
C THR A 53 -10.15 -3.64 -12.43
N ASP A 54 -11.35 -3.24 -12.02
CA ASP A 54 -12.46 -2.84 -12.90
C ASP A 54 -12.64 -1.32 -13.02
N GLU A 55 -11.80 -0.52 -12.32
CA GLU A 55 -11.87 0.94 -12.42
C GLU A 55 -11.39 1.43 -13.78
N SER A 56 -12.04 2.47 -14.29
CA SER A 56 -11.75 3.08 -15.60
C SER A 56 -10.45 3.90 -15.63
N MET A 57 -9.91 4.25 -14.47
CA MET A 57 -8.68 5.02 -14.29
C MET A 57 -7.64 4.22 -13.51
N LEU A 58 -6.37 4.52 -13.75
CA LEU A 58 -5.27 4.00 -12.94
C LEU A 58 -4.91 5.02 -11.86
N ARG A 59 -4.71 4.55 -10.63
CA ARG A 59 -4.35 5.38 -9.48
C ARG A 59 -3.10 4.84 -8.82
N PHE A 60 -2.28 5.73 -8.30
CA PHE A 60 -1.00 5.42 -7.66
C PHE A 60 -0.86 6.23 -6.38
N LEU A 61 -0.57 5.57 -5.25
CA LEU A 61 -0.20 6.24 -4.01
C LEU A 61 1.30 6.53 -4.03
N ILE A 62 1.67 7.79 -4.03
CA ILE A 62 3.05 8.22 -4.18
C ILE A 62 3.48 9.05 -2.97
N LYS A 63 4.57 8.63 -2.32
CA LYS A 63 5.25 9.47 -1.34
C LYS A 63 6.23 10.39 -2.07
N ARG A 64 6.07 11.70 -1.90
CA ARG A 64 7.02 12.69 -2.38
C ARG A 64 8.31 12.59 -1.58
N VAL A 65 9.40 12.29 -2.27
CA VAL A 65 10.76 12.38 -1.71
C VAL A 65 11.36 13.68 -2.23
N PRO A 66 11.79 14.60 -1.36
CA PRO A 66 12.44 15.84 -1.77
C PRO A 66 13.67 15.59 -2.66
N GLY A 67 13.89 16.43 -3.65
CA GLY A 67 15.02 16.33 -4.59
C GLY A 67 14.57 16.23 -6.04
N SER A 68 15.43 15.65 -6.90
CA SER A 68 15.22 15.57 -8.36
C SER A 68 14.63 14.25 -8.83
N GLY A 69 14.19 13.36 -7.95
CA GLY A 69 13.64 12.05 -8.29
C GLY A 69 12.23 12.11 -8.90
N LEU A 70 11.77 11.00 -9.47
CA LEU A 70 10.48 10.94 -10.17
C LEU A 70 9.30 11.35 -9.28
N SER A 71 9.26 10.96 -8.00
CA SER A 71 8.16 11.32 -7.10
C SER A 71 8.04 12.83 -6.88
N ALA A 72 9.17 13.57 -6.85
CA ALA A 72 9.16 15.03 -6.77
C ALA A 72 8.65 15.66 -8.06
N ARG A 73 9.07 15.13 -9.24
CA ARG A 73 8.55 15.58 -10.55
C ARG A 73 7.06 15.35 -10.68
N LEU A 74 6.57 14.15 -10.33
CA LEU A 74 5.15 13.82 -10.39
C LEU A 74 4.30 14.68 -9.44
N ALA A 75 4.88 15.10 -8.30
CA ALA A 75 4.23 16.03 -7.37
C ALA A 75 3.96 17.42 -7.96
N GLU A 76 4.69 17.82 -9.00
CA GLU A 76 4.63 19.14 -9.64
C GLU A 76 4.09 19.09 -11.09
N THR A 77 3.90 17.88 -11.62
CA THR A 77 3.45 17.66 -13.01
C THR A 77 2.06 18.25 -13.25
N ALA A 78 1.90 18.94 -14.39
CA ALA A 78 0.61 19.49 -14.80
C ALA A 78 -0.40 18.38 -15.17
N ILE A 79 -1.68 18.63 -14.97
CA ILE A 79 -2.75 17.78 -15.49
C ILE A 79 -2.68 17.79 -17.03
N GLY A 80 -2.87 16.61 -17.64
CA GLY A 80 -2.72 16.39 -19.08
C GLY A 80 -1.31 15.96 -19.49
N THR A 81 -0.33 15.98 -18.58
CA THR A 81 1.02 15.50 -18.90
C THR A 81 1.02 14.01 -19.22
N SER A 82 1.74 13.63 -20.26
CA SER A 82 1.91 12.24 -20.68
C SER A 82 3.05 11.57 -19.91
N LEU A 83 2.80 10.36 -19.40
CA LEU A 83 3.77 9.48 -18.77
C LEU A 83 3.84 8.16 -19.55
N ASN A 84 5.00 7.51 -19.52
CA ASN A 84 5.09 6.12 -19.98
C ASN A 84 4.80 5.16 -18.85
N LEU A 85 3.96 4.17 -19.14
CA LEU A 85 3.51 3.12 -18.23
C LEU A 85 3.99 1.76 -18.74
N GLY A 86 4.75 1.03 -17.94
CA GLY A 86 5.17 -0.35 -18.23
C GLY A 86 4.05 -1.37 -17.99
N GLU A 87 4.34 -2.63 -18.33
CA GLU A 87 3.45 -3.76 -18.01
C GLU A 87 3.39 -4.01 -16.49
N PRO A 88 2.25 -4.53 -16.00
CA PRO A 88 2.10 -4.91 -14.60
C PRO A 88 3.02 -6.07 -14.22
N THR A 89 3.70 -5.94 -13.10
CA THR A 89 4.60 -6.95 -12.53
C THR A 89 4.38 -7.04 -11.03
N GLY A 90 5.04 -7.99 -10.37
CA GLY A 90 4.95 -8.18 -8.91
C GLY A 90 4.12 -9.39 -8.52
N TYR A 91 4.45 -9.94 -7.35
CA TYR A 91 3.90 -11.20 -6.85
C TYR A 91 3.10 -11.04 -5.54
N LEU A 92 3.03 -9.82 -4.98
CA LEU A 92 2.24 -9.55 -3.79
C LEU A 92 0.75 -9.43 -4.19
N THR A 93 0.16 -10.54 -4.59
CA THR A 93 -1.26 -10.65 -5.00
C THR A 93 -2.02 -11.51 -4.00
N PHE A 94 -3.32 -11.23 -3.83
CA PHE A 94 -4.15 -11.99 -2.90
C PHE A 94 -4.30 -13.45 -3.34
N GLN A 95 -4.05 -14.37 -2.38
CA GLN A 95 -4.22 -15.80 -2.56
C GLN A 95 -5.35 -16.28 -1.65
N SER A 96 -6.43 -16.75 -2.23
CA SER A 96 -7.54 -17.32 -1.46
C SER A 96 -7.09 -18.60 -0.75
N SER A 97 -7.38 -18.72 0.54
CA SER A 97 -7.09 -19.90 1.36
C SER A 97 -8.16 -20.06 2.44
N ASP A 98 -8.07 -21.13 3.21
CA ASP A 98 -8.89 -21.39 4.41
C ASP A 98 -8.38 -20.67 5.68
N LYS A 99 -7.29 -19.92 5.53
CA LYS A 99 -6.68 -19.15 6.62
C LYS A 99 -7.16 -17.70 6.62
N ILE A 100 -7.08 -17.06 7.77
CA ILE A 100 -7.33 -15.61 7.87
C ILE A 100 -6.13 -14.87 7.27
N SER A 101 -6.38 -14.00 6.31
CA SER A 101 -5.36 -13.12 5.75
C SER A 101 -5.09 -11.96 6.69
N VAL A 102 -3.80 -11.75 7.03
CA VAL A 102 -3.32 -10.64 7.84
C VAL A 102 -2.45 -9.73 6.98
N PHE A 103 -2.93 -8.54 6.70
CA PHE A 103 -2.22 -7.52 5.95
C PHE A 103 -1.47 -6.60 6.91
N ILE A 104 -0.18 -6.41 6.69
CA ILE A 104 0.68 -5.55 7.52
C ILE A 104 1.36 -4.53 6.63
N ALA A 105 1.05 -3.26 6.85
CA ALA A 105 1.53 -2.15 6.03
C ALA A 105 2.36 -1.15 6.83
N SER A 106 3.31 -0.48 6.19
CA SER A 106 3.89 0.76 6.72
C SER A 106 3.93 1.87 5.68
N GLY A 107 3.37 3.04 6.02
CA GLY A 107 3.28 4.20 5.13
C GLY A 107 2.58 3.89 3.81
N VAL A 108 3.21 4.25 2.67
CA VAL A 108 2.66 3.97 1.33
C VAL A 108 2.63 2.47 0.97
N GLY A 109 3.22 1.60 1.78
CA GLY A 109 3.09 0.15 1.66
C GLY A 109 1.66 -0.37 1.85
N VAL A 110 0.72 0.47 2.20
CA VAL A 110 -0.72 0.14 2.19
C VAL A 110 -1.29 -0.03 0.77
N ALA A 111 -0.60 0.47 -0.26
CA ALA A 111 -1.06 0.52 -1.64
C ALA A 111 -1.59 -0.82 -2.20
N PRO A 112 -0.87 -1.97 -2.10
CA PRO A 112 -1.40 -3.24 -2.61
C PRO A 112 -2.69 -3.66 -1.93
N PHE A 113 -2.84 -3.39 -0.64
CA PHE A 113 -4.04 -3.76 0.14
C PHE A 113 -5.24 -2.86 -0.20
N VAL A 114 -4.99 -1.60 -0.57
CA VAL A 114 -6.01 -0.71 -1.14
C VAL A 114 -6.54 -1.27 -2.47
N ALA A 115 -5.64 -1.68 -3.38
CA ALA A 115 -6.02 -2.30 -4.64
C ALA A 115 -6.84 -3.58 -4.43
N MET A 116 -6.42 -4.43 -3.49
CA MET A 116 -7.12 -5.66 -3.14
C MET A 116 -8.53 -5.37 -2.61
N ALA A 117 -8.67 -4.42 -1.67
CA ALA A 117 -9.97 -4.01 -1.13
C ALA A 117 -10.88 -3.41 -2.21
N ARG A 118 -10.36 -2.53 -3.08
CA ARG A 118 -11.10 -1.97 -4.23
C ARG A 118 -11.50 -3.03 -5.26
N SER A 119 -10.78 -4.15 -5.30
CA SER A 119 -11.08 -5.29 -6.17
C SER A 119 -11.96 -6.36 -5.51
N GLY A 120 -12.56 -6.07 -4.35
CA GLY A 120 -13.54 -6.93 -3.68
C GLY A 120 -12.96 -7.88 -2.64
N VAL A 121 -11.68 -7.83 -2.30
CA VAL A 121 -11.12 -8.62 -1.19
C VAL A 121 -11.65 -8.06 0.14
N GLN A 122 -12.23 -8.92 0.96
CA GLN A 122 -12.84 -8.58 2.25
C GLN A 122 -12.49 -9.59 3.34
N GLY A 123 -12.77 -9.27 4.59
CA GLY A 123 -12.67 -10.21 5.72
C GLY A 123 -11.23 -10.47 6.20
N PHE A 124 -10.29 -9.60 5.89
CA PHE A 124 -8.91 -9.67 6.35
C PHE A 124 -8.70 -8.87 7.66
N ILE A 125 -7.63 -9.16 8.36
CA ILE A 125 -7.10 -8.31 9.43
C ILE A 125 -6.10 -7.35 8.78
N LEU A 126 -6.21 -6.02 9.03
CA LEU A 126 -5.23 -5.05 8.57
C LEU A 126 -4.58 -4.32 9.76
N ILE A 127 -3.25 -4.41 9.84
CA ILE A 127 -2.41 -3.67 10.78
C ILE A 127 -1.64 -2.63 9.98
N GLN A 128 -2.09 -1.37 10.05
CA GLN A 128 -1.57 -0.28 9.23
C GLN A 128 -0.70 0.66 10.06
N GLY A 129 0.59 0.73 9.74
CA GLY A 129 1.56 1.59 10.42
C GLY A 129 1.77 2.93 9.73
N ALA A 130 1.80 3.99 10.53
CA ALA A 130 2.16 5.34 10.10
C ALA A 130 3.00 6.06 11.17
N ARG A 131 3.62 7.18 10.82
CA ARG A 131 4.30 8.04 11.80
C ARG A 131 3.29 8.81 12.65
N ASN A 132 2.26 9.35 12.01
CA ASN A 132 1.20 10.15 12.59
C ASN A 132 -0.16 9.72 11.99
N TYR A 133 -1.25 10.26 12.50
CA TYR A 133 -2.60 9.89 12.09
C TYR A 133 -2.91 10.20 10.62
N SER A 134 -2.37 11.28 10.06
CA SER A 134 -2.59 11.65 8.65
C SER A 134 -1.98 10.65 7.67
N GLY A 135 -1.00 9.85 8.10
CA GLY A 135 -0.40 8.79 7.31
C GLY A 135 -1.18 7.47 7.27
N LEU A 136 -2.31 7.37 7.99
CA LEU A 136 -3.23 6.22 7.91
C LEU A 136 -4.16 6.37 6.70
N PHE A 137 -3.58 6.31 5.50
CA PHE A 137 -4.27 6.54 4.23
C PHE A 137 -5.39 5.52 3.98
N TYR A 138 -6.46 5.95 3.32
CA TYR A 138 -7.61 5.14 2.89
C TYR A 138 -8.36 4.44 4.04
N ARG A 139 -8.24 4.94 5.27
CA ARG A 139 -8.87 4.34 6.46
C ARG A 139 -10.34 3.96 6.26
N PRO A 140 -11.23 4.85 5.78
CA PRO A 140 -12.66 4.49 5.65
C PRO A 140 -12.91 3.29 4.71
N LEU A 141 -12.16 3.20 3.61
CA LEU A 141 -12.23 2.08 2.67
C LEU A 141 -11.77 0.78 3.33
N LEU A 142 -10.63 0.84 4.00
CA LEU A 142 -9.97 -0.33 4.57
C LEU A 142 -10.68 -0.86 5.81
N GLU A 143 -11.21 0.03 6.66
CA GLU A 143 -12.10 -0.35 7.77
C GLU A 143 -13.38 -1.04 7.28
N GLY A 144 -13.95 -0.56 6.17
CA GLY A 144 -15.16 -1.16 5.59
C GLY A 144 -14.93 -2.53 4.96
N ALA A 145 -13.72 -2.85 4.52
CA ALA A 145 -13.36 -4.13 3.90
C ALA A 145 -12.79 -5.14 4.90
N ALA A 146 -12.13 -4.67 5.96
CA ALA A 146 -11.47 -5.52 6.94
C ALA A 146 -12.46 -6.13 7.94
N LEU A 147 -12.14 -7.34 8.40
CA LEU A 147 -12.74 -7.92 9.61
C LEU A 147 -12.29 -7.14 10.86
N THR A 148 -11.02 -6.75 10.87
CA THR A 148 -10.41 -5.94 11.92
C THR A 148 -9.40 -5.00 11.28
N TRP A 149 -9.49 -3.71 11.57
CA TRP A 149 -8.51 -2.71 11.18
C TRP A 149 -7.88 -2.09 12.42
N VAL A 150 -6.55 -1.98 12.43
CA VAL A 150 -5.77 -1.34 13.50
C VAL A 150 -4.79 -0.36 12.89
N GLY A 151 -4.85 0.89 13.33
CA GLY A 151 -3.85 1.91 13.00
C GLY A 151 -2.75 1.96 14.05
N CYS A 152 -1.50 1.70 13.66
CA CYS A 152 -0.32 1.83 14.52
C CYS A 152 0.36 3.17 14.25
N VAL A 153 0.42 4.06 15.26
CA VAL A 153 1.02 5.39 15.15
C VAL A 153 2.27 5.47 16.02
N SER A 154 3.44 5.59 15.36
CA SER A 154 4.73 5.52 16.05
C SER A 154 5.22 6.86 16.61
N ARG A 155 4.67 7.99 16.15
CA ARG A 155 5.00 9.36 16.60
C ARG A 155 3.73 10.21 16.62
N PRO A 156 2.79 9.94 17.56
CA PRO A 156 1.57 10.73 17.64
C PRO A 156 1.90 12.18 17.94
N THR A 157 1.26 13.11 17.23
CA THR A 157 1.41 14.56 17.44
C THR A 157 0.33 15.12 18.36
N ASP A 158 -0.69 14.33 18.65
CA ASP A 158 -1.77 14.63 19.57
C ASP A 158 -2.20 13.36 20.33
N GLU A 159 -2.92 13.54 21.42
CA GLU A 159 -3.39 12.44 22.29
C GLU A 159 -4.73 11.84 21.84
N ARG A 160 -5.00 11.79 20.53
CA ARG A 160 -6.22 11.16 20.04
C ARG A 160 -6.21 9.68 20.43
N GLN A 161 -7.07 9.32 21.33
CA GLN A 161 -7.35 7.92 21.66
C GLN A 161 -8.59 7.48 20.87
N ALA A 162 -8.45 6.43 20.10
CA ALA A 162 -9.54 5.70 19.49
C ALA A 162 -9.26 4.20 19.69
N ASP A 163 -10.26 3.42 19.95
CA ASP A 163 -10.13 1.98 20.25
C ASP A 163 -9.38 1.19 19.16
N SER A 164 -9.38 1.69 17.93
CA SER A 164 -8.69 1.08 16.79
C SER A 164 -7.27 1.64 16.55
N ILE A 165 -6.74 2.48 17.47
CA ILE A 165 -5.40 3.08 17.34
C ILE A 165 -4.47 2.55 18.42
N PHE A 166 -3.36 1.98 17.99
CA PHE A 166 -2.24 1.56 18.83
C PHE A 166 -1.10 2.58 18.72
N HIS A 167 -0.58 3.02 19.85
CA HIS A 167 0.59 3.93 19.89
C HIS A 167 1.88 3.10 19.92
N GLY A 168 2.46 2.84 18.76
CA GLY A 168 3.63 2.02 18.59
C GLY A 168 3.83 1.63 17.13
N ARG A 169 4.71 0.67 16.89
CA ARG A 169 4.97 0.11 15.56
C ARG A 169 4.08 -1.10 15.30
N VAL A 170 3.92 -1.46 14.03
CA VAL A 170 3.18 -2.67 13.64
C VAL A 170 3.80 -3.95 14.21
N THR A 171 5.13 -3.99 14.37
CA THR A 171 5.86 -5.10 15.01
C THR A 171 5.47 -5.26 16.47
N ASP A 172 5.37 -4.15 17.21
CA ASP A 172 5.01 -4.15 18.61
C ASP A 172 3.56 -4.66 18.77
N TYR A 173 2.64 -4.15 17.92
CA TYR A 173 1.26 -4.60 17.93
C TYR A 173 1.12 -6.11 17.64
N VAL A 174 1.82 -6.63 16.62
CA VAL A 174 1.78 -8.07 16.30
C VAL A 174 2.36 -8.89 17.44
N CYS A 175 3.45 -8.41 18.06
CA CYS A 175 4.07 -9.08 19.20
C CYS A 175 3.12 -9.18 20.38
N ASP A 176 2.43 -8.10 20.74
CA ASP A 176 1.73 -7.98 22.02
C ASP A 176 0.24 -8.32 21.92
N HIS A 177 -0.38 -8.16 20.75
CA HIS A 177 -1.83 -8.19 20.59
C HIS A 177 -2.37 -9.17 19.54
N LEU A 178 -1.57 -9.63 18.56
CA LEU A 178 -2.06 -10.62 17.61
C LEU A 178 -2.04 -12.00 18.25
N SER A 179 -3.24 -12.52 18.52
CA SER A 179 -3.42 -13.85 19.12
C SER A 179 -2.88 -14.96 18.20
N PRO A 180 -2.47 -16.13 18.75
CA PRO A 180 -2.20 -17.31 17.95
C PRO A 180 -3.39 -17.66 17.06
N GLY A 181 -3.11 -18.03 15.80
CA GLY A 181 -4.17 -18.34 14.83
C GLY A 181 -3.62 -18.98 13.57
N ASN A 182 -4.52 -19.37 12.69
CA ASN A 182 -4.18 -19.93 11.38
C ASN A 182 -4.20 -18.79 10.34
N TYR A 183 -3.03 -18.22 10.06
CA TYR A 183 -2.88 -17.01 9.27
C TYR A 183 -2.05 -17.24 8.00
N ASP A 184 -2.34 -16.43 6.97
CA ASP A 184 -1.45 -16.09 5.88
C ASP A 184 -1.13 -14.59 5.95
N PHE A 185 0.16 -14.24 5.99
CA PHE A 185 0.60 -12.84 6.17
C PHE A 185 1.02 -12.21 4.84
N TYR A 186 0.64 -10.95 4.67
CA TYR A 186 1.00 -10.11 3.52
C TYR A 186 1.66 -8.85 4.04
N LEU A 187 2.93 -8.65 3.72
CA LEU A 187 3.75 -7.57 4.24
C LEU A 187 4.10 -6.59 3.13
N CYS A 188 3.83 -5.30 3.31
CA CYS A 188 4.30 -4.29 2.39
C CYS A 188 4.71 -3.00 3.10
N GLY A 189 5.88 -2.46 2.76
CA GLY A 189 6.41 -1.25 3.36
C GLY A 189 7.93 -1.15 3.36
N SER A 190 8.50 -0.49 4.35
CA SER A 190 9.94 -0.27 4.43
C SER A 190 10.72 -1.58 4.66
N ARG A 191 11.92 -1.70 4.09
CA ARG A 191 12.80 -2.86 4.26
C ARG A 191 13.03 -3.24 5.73
N PRO A 192 13.31 -2.29 6.65
CA PRO A 192 13.46 -2.65 8.07
C PRO A 192 12.19 -3.29 8.65
N MET A 193 11.01 -2.74 8.34
CA MET A 193 9.75 -3.31 8.83
C MET A 193 9.53 -4.74 8.30
N ILE A 194 9.76 -4.98 7.01
CA ILE A 194 9.63 -6.31 6.41
C ILE A 194 10.58 -7.30 7.08
N HIS A 195 11.86 -6.91 7.25
CA HIS A 195 12.88 -7.74 7.90
C HIS A 195 12.47 -8.12 9.33
N ASP A 196 12.19 -7.13 10.18
CA ASP A 196 11.85 -7.35 11.58
C ASP A 196 10.56 -8.16 11.74
N MET A 197 9.56 -7.87 10.89
CA MET A 197 8.29 -8.61 10.90
C MET A 197 8.48 -10.07 10.47
N THR A 198 9.27 -10.34 9.43
CA THR A 198 9.52 -11.70 8.96
C THR A 198 10.14 -12.54 10.07
N HIS A 199 11.17 -12.04 10.77
CA HIS A 199 11.75 -12.74 11.91
C HIS A 199 10.72 -13.01 13.03
N LEU A 200 9.91 -12.02 13.38
CA LEU A 200 8.86 -12.18 14.38
C LEU A 200 7.85 -13.26 13.99
N LEU A 201 7.45 -13.28 12.71
CA LEU A 201 6.48 -14.25 12.21
C LEU A 201 7.06 -15.67 12.11
N ASP A 202 8.31 -15.84 11.72
CA ASP A 202 8.99 -17.13 11.67
C ASP A 202 9.06 -17.78 13.07
N GLU A 203 9.28 -16.96 14.11
CA GLU A 203 9.32 -17.45 15.49
C GLU A 203 7.94 -17.80 16.05
N ARG A 204 6.92 -16.98 15.77
CA ARG A 204 5.60 -17.09 16.43
C ARG A 204 4.56 -17.85 15.62
N TYR A 205 4.68 -17.87 14.30
CA TYR A 205 3.73 -18.47 13.35
C TYR A 205 4.44 -19.36 12.32
N PRO A 206 5.17 -20.42 12.73
CA PRO A 206 6.04 -21.19 11.86
C PRO A 206 5.33 -21.92 10.72
N ASN A 207 4.00 -22.06 10.79
CA ASN A 207 3.17 -22.69 9.75
C ASN A 207 2.45 -21.68 8.84
N ALA A 208 2.69 -20.38 9.05
CA ALA A 208 2.11 -19.33 8.24
C ALA A 208 2.85 -19.18 6.89
N ARG A 209 2.13 -18.81 5.85
CA ARG A 209 2.77 -18.31 4.63
C ARG A 209 2.99 -16.81 4.77
N VAL A 210 4.14 -16.34 4.32
CA VAL A 210 4.47 -14.92 4.33
C VAL A 210 4.75 -14.47 2.90
N TYR A 211 3.94 -13.55 2.42
CA TYR A 211 4.10 -12.86 1.14
C TYR A 211 4.60 -11.44 1.42
N SER A 212 5.68 -11.01 0.79
CA SER A 212 6.24 -9.69 1.10
C SER A 212 6.74 -8.94 -0.11
N GLU A 213 6.60 -7.61 -0.08
CA GLU A 213 7.18 -6.67 -1.03
C GLU A 213 7.73 -5.46 -0.29
N ALA A 214 9.03 -5.20 -0.45
CA ALA A 214 9.69 -4.09 0.21
C ALA A 214 9.80 -2.88 -0.72
N TYR A 215 9.40 -1.70 -0.25
CA TYR A 215 9.64 -0.44 -0.94
C TYR A 215 11.03 0.12 -0.59
N SER A 216 11.69 0.64 -1.63
CA SER A 216 13.01 1.25 -1.54
C SER A 216 12.92 2.77 -1.28
#